data_3c1dd95df9793569b180d53cff17f5f7
#
_entry.id   3c1dd95df9793569b180d53cff17f5f7
#
_cell.length_a   1.000
_cell.length_b   1.000
_cell.length_c   1.000
_cell.angle_alpha   90.00
_cell.angle_beta   90.00
_cell.angle_gamma   90.00
#
_symmetry.space_group_name_H-M   'P 1'
#
loop_
_entity.id
_entity.type
_entity.pdbx_description
1 polymer ?
#
loop_
_entity_poly.entity_id
_entity_poly.type
_entity_poly.pdbx_seq_one_letter_code
_entity_poly.pdbx_strand_id
1 'polypeptide(L)'
;MAEGVYANLTIISHSPSEFVMDFIRMMPGMQEAQVKSRVVMTPDQAKKLLFALENNIKQYEKQFGTINLPGGPIPGSTLPMSFGGGEA
;
A
#
# COMPACT_ATOMS: atom_id res chain seq x y z
N MET A 1 16.84 -14.80 -7.44
CA MET A 1 15.66 -14.01 -7.74
C MET A 1 14.58 -14.30 -6.71
N ALA A 2 13.94 -13.25 -6.21
CA ALA A 2 12.92 -13.43 -5.18
C ALA A 2 11.63 -13.98 -5.78
N GLU A 3 10.93 -14.79 -5.00
CA GLU A 3 9.61 -15.27 -5.40
C GLU A 3 8.60 -14.16 -5.22
N GLY A 4 7.61 -14.12 -6.10
CA GLY A 4 6.54 -13.15 -5.97
C GLY A 4 5.49 -13.62 -4.99
N VAL A 5 4.87 -12.67 -4.32
CA VAL A 5 3.73 -12.91 -3.43
C VAL A 5 2.57 -12.06 -3.91
N TYR A 6 1.41 -12.68 -4.00
CA TYR A 6 0.21 -11.94 -4.34
C TYR A 6 -0.41 -11.37 -3.07
N ALA A 7 -0.69 -10.07 -3.10
CA ALA A 7 -1.37 -9.41 -1.98
C ALA A 7 -2.39 -8.44 -2.53
N ASN A 8 -3.54 -8.39 -1.90
CA ASN A 8 -4.60 -7.46 -2.29
C ASN A 8 -4.96 -6.50 -1.16
N LEU A 9 -4.20 -6.52 -0.08
CA LEU A 9 -4.38 -5.59 1.02
C LEU A 9 -3.02 -5.33 1.65
N THR A 10 -2.77 -4.09 2.03
CA THR A 10 -1.54 -3.73 2.72
C THR A 10 -1.89 -2.95 3.97
N ILE A 11 -1.38 -3.38 5.10
CA ILE A 11 -1.53 -2.66 6.36
C ILE A 11 -0.18 -2.10 6.74
N ILE A 12 -0.14 -0.80 6.99
CA ILE A 12 1.11 -0.10 7.28
C ILE A 12 1.03 0.49 8.69
N SER A 13 2.06 0.21 9.47
CA SER A 13 2.20 0.80 10.80
C SER A 13 3.61 1.36 10.92
N HIS A 14 3.83 2.19 11.93
CA HIS A 14 5.13 2.81 12.08
C HIS A 14 5.44 3.11 13.54
N SER A 15 6.73 3.24 13.78
CA SER A 15 7.29 3.78 15.02
C SER A 15 8.25 4.90 14.63
N PRO A 16 8.86 5.58 15.61
CA PRO A 16 9.84 6.61 15.23
C PRO A 16 11.03 6.08 14.44
N SER A 17 11.34 4.80 14.54
CA SER A 17 12.54 4.25 13.93
C SER A 17 12.27 3.40 12.70
N GLU A 18 11.02 2.97 12.46
CA GLU A 18 10.80 2.06 11.32
C GLU A 18 9.34 2.04 10.89
N PHE A 19 9.15 1.61 9.65
CA PHE A 19 7.83 1.33 9.09
C PHE A 19 7.70 -0.17 8.87
N VAL A 20 6.51 -0.69 9.16
CA VAL A 20 6.20 -2.11 8.96
C VAL A 20 5.04 -2.19 7.97
N MET A 21 5.25 -2.94 6.91
CA MET A 21 4.21 -3.16 5.90
C MET A 21 3.87 -4.63 5.85
N ASP A 22 2.60 -4.93 6.11
CA ASP A 22 2.10 -6.30 6.02
C ASP A 22 1.32 -6.44 4.73
N PHE A 23 1.80 -7.31 3.86
CA PHE A 23 1.13 -7.60 2.60
C PHE A 23 0.24 -8.81 2.81
N ILE A 24 -1.04 -8.62 2.62
CA ILE A 24 -2.06 -9.57 3.05
C ILE A 24 -2.85 -10.04 1.86
N ARG A 25 -3.16 -11.32 1.87
CA ARG A 25 -4.05 -11.89 0.88
C ARG A 25 -5.38 -12.20 1.55
N MET A 26 -6.42 -11.53 1.07
CA MET A 26 -7.78 -11.81 1.51
C MET A 26 -8.51 -12.52 0.38
N MET A 27 -9.12 -13.64 0.70
CA MET A 27 -9.84 -14.42 -0.30
C MET A 27 -11.34 -14.24 -0.09
N PRO A 28 -12.10 -14.06 -1.18
CA PRO A 28 -13.55 -13.94 -1.07
C PRO A 28 -14.15 -15.17 -0.41
N GLY A 29 -15.07 -14.95 0.50
CA GLY A 29 -15.72 -16.05 1.19
C GLY A 29 -14.95 -16.61 2.38
N MET A 30 -13.71 -16.18 2.59
CA MET A 30 -12.92 -16.60 3.74
C MET A 30 -12.87 -15.47 4.74
N GLN A 31 -13.02 -15.83 6.00
CA GLN A 31 -13.02 -14.84 7.07
C GLN A 31 -11.61 -14.47 7.53
N GLU A 32 -10.64 -15.30 7.20
CA GLU A 32 -9.29 -15.08 7.67
C GLU A 32 -8.44 -14.46 6.59
N ALA A 33 -7.71 -13.42 6.97
CA ALA A 33 -6.71 -12.81 6.12
C ALA A 33 -5.36 -13.42 6.45
N GLN A 34 -4.56 -13.68 5.43
CA GLN A 34 -3.23 -14.25 5.61
C GLN A 34 -2.17 -13.20 5.31
N VAL A 35 -1.29 -12.98 6.29
CA VAL A 35 -0.12 -12.13 6.05
C VAL A 35 0.86 -12.96 5.24
N LYS A 36 1.04 -12.56 3.99
CA LYS A 36 1.93 -13.28 3.09
C LYS A 36 3.36 -12.81 3.19
N SER A 37 3.56 -11.56 3.57
CA SER A 37 4.90 -11.02 3.69
C SER A 37 4.86 -9.80 4.60
N ARG A 38 5.89 -9.65 5.41
CA ARG A 38 6.07 -8.48 6.25
C ARG A 38 7.40 -7.84 5.88
N VAL A 39 7.37 -6.56 5.60
CA VAL A 39 8.57 -5.82 5.24
C VAL A 39 8.76 -4.69 6.23
N VAL A 40 9.96 -4.62 6.79
CA VAL A 40 10.32 -3.57 7.74
C VAL A 40 11.36 -2.69 7.06
N MET A 41 11.17 -1.39 7.14
CA MET A 41 12.10 -0.47 6.50
C MET A 41 12.25 0.79 7.34
N THR A 42 13.34 1.51 7.07
CA THR A 42 13.59 2.78 7.72
C THR A 42 12.63 3.83 7.19
N PRO A 43 12.40 4.93 7.96
CA PRO A 43 11.49 5.97 7.48
C PRO A 43 11.91 6.59 6.16
N ASP A 44 13.21 6.80 5.95
CA ASP A 44 13.66 7.36 4.68
C ASP A 44 13.42 6.40 3.53
N GLN A 45 13.57 5.10 3.75
CA GLN A 45 13.28 4.13 2.71
C GLN A 45 11.79 4.11 2.39
N ALA A 46 10.94 4.23 3.42
CA ALA A 46 9.50 4.29 3.20
C ALA A 46 9.13 5.49 2.35
N LYS A 47 9.79 6.63 2.58
CA LYS A 47 9.52 7.82 1.77
C LYS A 47 9.99 7.66 0.34
N LYS A 48 11.12 7.00 0.13
CA LYS A 48 11.59 6.68 -1.21
C LYS A 48 10.61 5.76 -1.93
N LEU A 49 10.06 4.79 -1.21
CA LEU A 49 9.07 3.88 -1.77
C LEU A 49 7.83 4.65 -2.22
N LEU A 50 7.38 5.60 -1.39
CA LEU A 50 6.23 6.41 -1.74
C LEU A 50 6.45 7.13 -3.06
N PHE A 51 7.60 7.78 -3.23
CA PHE A 51 7.87 8.51 -4.45
C PHE A 51 8.00 7.59 -5.66
N ALA A 52 8.65 6.44 -5.48
CA ALA A 52 8.82 5.49 -6.56
C ALA A 52 7.47 4.91 -7.00
N LEU A 53 6.63 4.58 -6.04
CA LEU A 53 5.32 4.04 -6.32
C LEU A 53 4.44 5.08 -7.02
N GLU A 54 4.47 6.31 -6.51
CA GLU A 54 3.71 7.39 -7.11
C GLU A 54 4.11 7.61 -8.56
N ASN A 55 5.41 7.62 -8.84
CA ASN A 55 5.89 7.81 -10.19
C ASN A 55 5.45 6.68 -11.11
N ASN A 56 5.51 5.45 -10.63
CA ASN A 56 5.09 4.30 -11.43
C ASN A 56 3.59 4.31 -11.69
N ILE A 57 2.80 4.70 -10.70
CA ILE A 57 1.36 4.81 -10.89
C ILE A 57 1.04 5.86 -11.94
N LYS A 58 1.73 7.00 -11.90
CA LYS A 58 1.51 8.03 -12.89
C LYS A 58 1.84 7.55 -14.30
N GLN A 59 2.93 6.81 -14.45
CA GLN A 59 3.28 6.26 -15.75
C GLN A 59 2.28 5.24 -16.22
N TYR A 60 1.79 4.40 -15.32
CA TYR A 60 0.77 3.42 -15.65
C TYR A 60 -0.50 4.11 -16.14
N GLU A 61 -0.94 5.13 -15.39
CA GLU A 61 -2.18 5.81 -15.74
C GLU A 61 -2.07 6.59 -17.04
N LYS A 62 -0.89 7.09 -17.35
CA LYS A 62 -0.66 7.77 -18.60
C LYS A 62 -0.77 6.81 -19.79
N GLN A 63 -0.37 5.56 -19.58
CA GLN A 63 -0.33 4.57 -20.66
C GLN A 63 -1.63 3.76 -20.75
N PHE A 64 -2.25 3.45 -19.62
CA PHE A 64 -3.38 2.53 -19.58
C PHE A 64 -4.66 3.16 -19.04
N GLY A 65 -4.61 4.41 -18.60
CA GLY A 65 -5.78 5.09 -18.07
C GLY A 65 -5.81 5.08 -16.55
N THR A 66 -6.72 5.85 -16.00
CA THR A 66 -6.82 6.05 -14.56
C THR A 66 -7.19 4.76 -13.85
N ILE A 67 -6.49 4.49 -12.75
CA ILE A 67 -6.81 3.35 -11.91
C ILE A 67 -8.04 3.73 -11.08
N ASN A 68 -9.10 2.95 -11.22
CA ASN A 68 -10.33 3.16 -10.46
C ASN A 68 -10.36 2.20 -9.30
N LEU A 69 -10.58 2.74 -8.11
CA LEU A 69 -10.66 1.92 -6.92
C LEU A 69 -12.07 1.35 -6.78
N PRO A 70 -12.21 0.05 -6.56
CA PRO A 70 -13.52 -0.54 -6.34
C PRO A 70 -14.21 0.14 -5.16
N GLY A 71 -15.46 0.53 -5.35
CA GLY A 71 -16.18 1.23 -4.31
C GLY A 71 -15.87 2.71 -4.19
N GLY A 72 -14.96 3.21 -5.05
CA GLY A 72 -14.60 4.61 -5.05
C GLY A 72 -13.66 4.98 -3.91
N PRO A 73 -13.39 6.27 -3.76
CA PRO A 73 -12.52 6.73 -2.69
C PRO A 73 -13.11 6.41 -1.33
N ILE A 74 -12.25 6.11 -0.37
CA ILE A 74 -12.70 5.80 0.97
C ILE A 74 -13.02 7.12 1.69
N PRO A 75 -14.25 7.30 2.15
CA PRO A 75 -14.59 8.53 2.87
C PRO A 75 -13.74 8.67 4.12
N GLY A 76 -13.19 9.86 4.32
CA GLY A 76 -12.38 10.13 5.49
C GLY A 76 -10.94 9.74 5.35
N SER A 77 -10.60 9.05 4.30
CA SER A 77 -9.20 8.69 4.09
C SER A 77 -8.57 9.65 3.12
N THR A 78 -9.16 10.29 2.82
CA THR A 78 -8.72 11.20 1.91
C THR A 78 -7.29 11.48 1.86
N LEU A 79 -7.75 10.54 2.14
CA LEU A 79 -7.14 10.40 2.19
C LEU A 79 -6.33 10.49 2.26
N PRO A 80 -6.23 10.70 2.26
CA PRO A 80 -5.65 10.58 2.37
C PRO A 80 -4.95 10.48 2.57
N MET A 81 -5.10 10.52 2.46
CA MET A 81 -4.89 10.24 2.75
C MET A 81 -4.26 10.08 3.13
N SER A 82 -4.19 10.17 3.16
CA SER A 82 -3.97 10.02 3.55
C SER A 82 -3.31 9.69 3.83
N PHE A 83 -3.10 9.64 3.69
CA PHE A 83 -2.77 9.33 4.06
C PHE A 83 -2.28 9.51 4.54
N GLY A 84 -2.01 9.88 4.58
CA GLY A 84 -1.97 10.13 5.17
C GLY A 84 -1.59 10.34 5.77
N GLY A 85 -1.36 10.55 5.78
CA GLY A 85 -1.50 10.78 6.44
C GLY A 85 -1.19 10.93 7.07
N GLY A 86 -1.08 11.12 7.15
CA GLY A 86 -1.27 11.31 7.73
C GLY A 86 -0.95 11.55 8.29
N GLU A 87 -1.00 11.77 8.17
CA GLU A 87 -1.06 12.05 8.56
C GLU A 87 -0.97 12.05 8.79
N ALA A 88 -1.00 12.29 9.01
CA ALA A 88 -1.19 12.35 9.12
C ALA A 88 -1.07 12.31 9.18
#